data_7e35d8b1983f137eb067faad4a4cbe28
#
_entry.id   7e35d8b1983f137eb067faad4a4cbe28
#
_cell.length_a   1.000
_cell.length_b   1.000
_cell.length_c   1.000
_cell.angle_alpha   90.00
_cell.angle_beta   90.00
_cell.angle_gamma   90.00
#
_symmetry.space_group_name_H-M   'P 1'
#
loop_
_entity.id
_entity.type
_entity.pdbx_description
1 polymer ?
#
loop_
_entity_poly.entity_id
_entity_poly.type
_entity_poly.pdbx_seq_one_letter_code
_entity_poly.pdbx_strand_id
1 'polypeptide(L)'
;MTRPVSTLARTELLRRLVIAVRRQVAWTVLHNQAIADRLGMGVTDLHCVNLLDIEGPMTAGRLAELMGLTTGAVTGVLDRLERAGLVRREADPADRRRVVARLVPEGMERVRAAYAAVGAGVQDLYAAFDDQQLALLVEYAERSAEITRRITGELRSAAGGSGEEVEGELSAPLGGVTAGRLEVNASVSRLRIGSDAEMPDLYRATFDGRPPRIRVTRGTVSLTFPGFLHAGAGRGRVILNGSIPWALEIRGGAAEMDLDLSNVTITEVTMSGGASRVDCRLSRPVGTVPLRIRGGASRISIHRPIGVPVRVRVAGGLSRLSLDTRRPGSAGSGAVVASPGYETAVDRYELVVEGGASRITVDAR
;
A
#
# COMPACT_ATOMS: atom_id res chain seq x y z
N MET A 1 26.33 -24.99 -10.84
CA MET A 1 25.99 -26.39 -10.52
C MET A 1 25.48 -26.44 -9.08
N THR A 2 24.20 -26.70 -8.88
CA THR A 2 23.57 -26.79 -7.54
C THR A 2 23.73 -28.22 -7.04
N ARG A 3 24.31 -28.41 -5.85
CA ARG A 3 24.44 -29.74 -5.22
C ARG A 3 23.06 -30.41 -5.08
N PRO A 4 22.93 -31.72 -5.36
CA PRO A 4 21.65 -32.41 -5.18
C PRO A 4 21.20 -32.34 -3.73
N VAL A 5 19.91 -32.06 -3.54
CA VAL A 5 19.30 -31.76 -2.21
C VAL A 5 19.41 -32.94 -1.25
N SER A 6 19.49 -34.18 -1.78
CA SER A 6 19.57 -35.43 -1.00
C SER A 6 20.84 -35.64 -0.18
N THR A 7 21.88 -34.84 -0.37
CA THR A 7 23.19 -34.98 0.33
C THR A 7 23.41 -33.88 1.40
N LEU A 8 22.43 -33.03 1.67
CA LEU A 8 22.57 -31.95 2.64
C LEU A 8 22.22 -32.41 4.06
N ALA A 9 22.95 -31.90 5.06
CA ALA A 9 22.57 -32.09 6.45
C ALA A 9 21.19 -31.45 6.72
N ARG A 10 20.41 -32.06 7.65
CA ARG A 10 19.06 -31.61 8.01
C ARG A 10 18.98 -30.12 8.31
N THR A 11 19.95 -29.58 9.04
CA THR A 11 20.03 -28.15 9.39
C THR A 11 20.12 -27.26 8.16
N GLU A 12 20.93 -27.64 7.17
CA GLU A 12 21.08 -26.89 5.92
C GLU A 12 19.82 -27.00 5.05
N LEU A 13 19.17 -28.15 5.02
CA LEU A 13 17.87 -28.34 4.36
C LEU A 13 16.81 -27.42 4.94
N LEU A 14 16.69 -27.34 6.26
CA LEU A 14 15.74 -26.46 6.94
C LEU A 14 16.03 -24.98 6.64
N ARG A 15 17.30 -24.58 6.70
CA ARG A 15 17.70 -23.22 6.35
C ARG A 15 17.33 -22.85 4.91
N ARG A 16 17.59 -23.73 3.96
CA ARG A 16 17.25 -23.53 2.54
C ARG A 16 15.75 -23.49 2.32
N LEU A 17 14.99 -24.36 3.00
CA LEU A 17 13.52 -24.37 2.93
C LEU A 17 12.93 -23.03 3.39
N VAL A 18 13.36 -22.52 4.55
CA VAL A 18 12.90 -21.22 5.07
C VAL A 18 13.18 -20.10 4.07
N ILE A 19 14.37 -20.08 3.48
CA ILE A 19 14.74 -19.05 2.49
C ILE A 19 13.87 -19.19 1.22
N ALA A 20 13.68 -20.43 0.73
CA ALA A 20 12.88 -20.69 -0.47
C ALA A 20 11.42 -20.25 -0.28
N VAL A 21 10.80 -20.63 0.85
CA VAL A 21 9.43 -20.23 1.19
C VAL A 21 9.30 -18.69 1.29
N ARG A 22 10.22 -18.02 1.99
CA ARG A 22 10.21 -16.56 2.08
C ARG A 22 10.32 -15.89 0.72
N ARG A 23 11.16 -16.44 -0.16
CA ARG A 23 11.31 -15.96 -1.55
C ARG A 23 10.03 -16.16 -2.35
N GLN A 24 9.41 -17.32 -2.25
CA GLN A 24 8.13 -17.61 -2.90
C GLN A 24 7.04 -16.62 -2.47
N VAL A 25 6.88 -16.41 -1.15
CA VAL A 25 5.91 -15.45 -0.60
C VAL A 25 6.17 -14.04 -1.15
N ALA A 26 7.43 -13.58 -1.17
CA ALA A 26 7.77 -12.25 -1.69
C ALA A 26 7.38 -12.10 -3.16
N TRP A 27 7.69 -13.09 -4.01
CA TRP A 27 7.31 -13.06 -5.42
C TRP A 27 5.81 -13.17 -5.64
N THR A 28 5.09 -13.96 -4.84
CA THR A 28 3.63 -14.06 -4.90
C THR A 28 2.96 -12.71 -4.62
N VAL A 29 3.45 -11.97 -3.63
CA VAL A 29 2.94 -10.61 -3.33
C VAL A 29 3.14 -9.67 -4.52
N LEU A 30 4.33 -9.63 -5.11
CA LEU A 30 4.63 -8.80 -6.27
C LEU A 30 3.83 -9.22 -7.51
N HIS A 31 3.64 -10.52 -7.70
CA HIS A 31 2.84 -11.05 -8.81
C HIS A 31 1.36 -10.65 -8.67
N ASN A 32 0.77 -10.81 -7.49
CA ASN A 32 -0.60 -10.38 -7.23
C ASN A 32 -0.79 -8.87 -7.43
N GLN A 33 0.21 -8.05 -7.07
CA GLN A 33 0.19 -6.63 -7.39
C GLN A 33 0.14 -6.39 -8.90
N ALA A 34 1.00 -7.06 -9.67
CA ALA A 34 1.04 -6.92 -11.12
C ALA A 34 -0.28 -7.39 -11.80
N ILE A 35 -0.88 -8.46 -11.30
CA ILE A 35 -2.19 -8.94 -11.74
C ILE A 35 -3.29 -7.90 -11.45
N ALA A 36 -3.33 -7.37 -10.25
CA ALA A 36 -4.30 -6.35 -9.86
C ALA A 36 -4.19 -5.11 -10.75
N ASP A 37 -2.96 -4.63 -10.99
CA ASP A 37 -2.68 -3.50 -11.88
C ASP A 37 -3.14 -3.79 -13.32
N ARG A 38 -2.86 -4.98 -13.85
CA ARG A 38 -3.29 -5.41 -15.18
C ARG A 38 -4.81 -5.46 -15.33
N LEU A 39 -5.51 -5.87 -14.27
CA LEU A 39 -6.97 -5.96 -14.23
C LEU A 39 -7.64 -4.62 -13.90
N GLY A 40 -6.86 -3.59 -13.56
CA GLY A 40 -7.37 -2.27 -13.19
C GLY A 40 -8.09 -2.25 -11.85
N MET A 41 -7.75 -3.17 -10.94
CA MET A 41 -8.38 -3.30 -9.62
C MET A 41 -7.37 -3.11 -8.47
N GLY A 42 -7.86 -2.92 -7.25
CA GLY A 42 -7.01 -2.90 -6.07
C GLY A 42 -6.56 -4.31 -5.67
N VAL A 43 -5.37 -4.42 -5.05
CA VAL A 43 -4.89 -5.71 -4.51
C VAL A 43 -5.88 -6.31 -3.50
N THR A 44 -6.53 -5.47 -2.71
CA THR A 44 -7.57 -5.89 -1.76
C THR A 44 -8.78 -6.52 -2.48
N ASP A 45 -9.16 -5.94 -3.61
CA ASP A 45 -10.26 -6.44 -4.45
C ASP A 45 -9.87 -7.81 -5.04
N LEU A 46 -8.65 -7.94 -5.57
CA LEU A 46 -8.11 -9.22 -6.06
C LEU A 46 -7.99 -10.27 -4.94
N HIS A 47 -7.58 -9.86 -3.73
CA HIS A 47 -7.51 -10.76 -2.58
C HIS A 47 -8.91 -11.28 -2.18
N CYS A 48 -9.93 -10.42 -2.21
CA CYS A 48 -11.32 -10.82 -1.98
C CYS A 48 -11.79 -11.84 -3.03
N VAL A 49 -11.46 -11.63 -4.31
CA VAL A 49 -11.77 -12.58 -5.40
C VAL A 49 -11.08 -13.93 -5.14
N ASN A 50 -9.79 -13.93 -4.78
CA ASN A 50 -9.06 -15.16 -4.50
C ASN A 50 -9.63 -15.93 -3.30
N LEU A 51 -10.04 -15.24 -2.23
CA LEU A 51 -10.69 -15.89 -1.09
C LEU A 51 -12.03 -16.51 -1.47
N LEU A 52 -12.84 -15.83 -2.27
CA LEU A 52 -14.11 -16.37 -2.74
C LEU A 52 -13.92 -17.55 -3.71
N ASP A 53 -12.81 -17.59 -4.46
CA ASP A 53 -12.47 -18.70 -5.36
C ASP A 53 -12.03 -19.94 -4.58
N ILE A 54 -11.24 -19.75 -3.51
CA ILE A 54 -10.68 -20.83 -2.69
C ILE A 54 -11.71 -21.39 -1.68
N GLU A 55 -12.36 -20.50 -0.97
CA GLU A 55 -13.22 -20.86 0.18
C GLU A 55 -14.71 -20.94 -0.20
N GLY A 56 -15.06 -20.49 -1.40
CA GLY A 56 -16.44 -20.44 -1.88
C GLY A 56 -17.22 -19.21 -1.41
N PRO A 57 -18.56 -19.20 -1.69
CA PRO A 57 -19.41 -18.07 -1.36
C PRO A 57 -19.49 -17.84 0.14
N MET A 58 -19.40 -16.57 0.58
CA MET A 58 -19.46 -16.22 1.99
C MET A 58 -20.05 -14.84 2.25
N THR A 59 -20.44 -14.60 3.49
CA THR A 59 -21.01 -13.30 3.92
C THR A 59 -19.93 -12.23 3.99
N ALA A 60 -20.35 -10.95 3.88
CA ALA A 60 -19.44 -9.81 4.08
C ALA A 60 -18.75 -9.84 5.45
N GLY A 61 -19.44 -10.31 6.50
CA GLY A 61 -18.85 -10.47 7.84
C GLY A 61 -17.74 -11.53 7.86
N ARG A 62 -17.93 -12.68 7.21
CA ARG A 62 -16.90 -13.71 7.13
C ARG A 62 -15.70 -13.26 6.29
N LEU A 63 -15.93 -12.57 5.19
CA LEU A 63 -14.87 -11.95 4.42
C LEU A 63 -14.09 -10.92 5.25
N ALA A 64 -14.79 -10.11 6.04
CA ALA A 64 -14.19 -9.12 6.91
C ALA A 64 -13.26 -9.79 7.95
N GLU A 65 -13.70 -10.87 8.56
CA GLU A 65 -12.91 -11.66 9.51
C GLU A 65 -11.65 -12.23 8.85
N LEU A 66 -11.78 -12.90 7.70
CA LEU A 66 -10.66 -13.51 6.98
C LEU A 66 -9.66 -12.46 6.48
N MET A 67 -10.16 -11.38 5.91
CA MET A 67 -9.34 -10.30 5.38
C MET A 67 -8.77 -9.39 6.48
N GLY A 68 -9.31 -9.45 7.71
CA GLY A 68 -8.94 -8.53 8.78
C GLY A 68 -9.41 -7.10 8.53
N LEU A 69 -10.57 -6.94 7.91
CA LEU A 69 -11.20 -5.67 7.56
C LEU A 69 -12.46 -5.44 8.37
N THR A 70 -12.93 -4.19 8.41
CA THR A 70 -14.29 -3.92 8.89
C THR A 70 -15.33 -4.37 7.87
N THR A 71 -16.54 -4.72 8.32
CA THR A 71 -17.64 -5.09 7.42
C THR A 71 -17.97 -3.97 6.42
N GLY A 72 -17.88 -2.71 6.84
CA GLY A 72 -18.07 -1.56 5.96
C GLY A 72 -17.00 -1.47 4.86
N ALA A 73 -15.73 -1.77 5.18
CA ALA A 73 -14.66 -1.79 4.18
C ALA A 73 -14.87 -2.92 3.16
N VAL A 74 -15.28 -4.11 3.63
CA VAL A 74 -15.62 -5.24 2.74
C VAL A 74 -16.83 -4.93 1.88
N THR A 75 -17.83 -4.26 2.43
CA THR A 75 -18.98 -3.78 1.64
C THR A 75 -18.52 -2.93 0.46
N GLY A 76 -17.61 -1.97 0.70
CA GLY A 76 -17.04 -1.15 -0.36
C GLY A 76 -16.20 -1.95 -1.39
N VAL A 77 -15.48 -3.01 -0.96
CA VAL A 77 -14.80 -3.96 -1.87
C VAL A 77 -15.83 -4.68 -2.73
N LEU A 78 -16.86 -5.27 -2.12
CA LEU A 78 -17.90 -6.00 -2.83
C LEU A 78 -18.67 -5.10 -3.82
N ASP A 79 -18.93 -3.85 -3.48
CA ASP A 79 -19.60 -2.89 -4.38
C ASP A 79 -18.73 -2.60 -5.63
N ARG A 80 -17.41 -2.55 -5.49
CA ARG A 80 -16.50 -2.41 -6.64
C ARG A 80 -16.47 -3.65 -7.51
N LEU A 81 -16.37 -4.83 -6.87
CA LEU A 81 -16.35 -6.12 -7.57
C LEU A 81 -17.67 -6.41 -8.28
N GLU A 82 -18.79 -6.02 -7.69
CA GLU A 82 -20.12 -6.15 -8.29
C GLU A 82 -20.26 -5.23 -9.51
N ARG A 83 -19.83 -3.97 -9.44
CA ARG A 83 -19.76 -3.07 -10.59
C ARG A 83 -18.79 -3.55 -11.69
N ALA A 84 -17.74 -4.29 -11.31
CA ALA A 84 -16.81 -4.90 -12.25
C ALA A 84 -17.33 -6.23 -12.86
N GLY A 85 -18.51 -6.72 -12.42
CA GLY A 85 -19.10 -7.98 -12.88
C GLY A 85 -18.35 -9.23 -12.39
N LEU A 86 -17.58 -9.13 -11.32
CA LEU A 86 -16.79 -10.24 -10.75
C LEU A 86 -17.51 -10.97 -9.62
N VAL A 87 -18.38 -10.25 -8.92
CA VAL A 87 -19.13 -10.76 -7.76
C VAL A 87 -20.59 -10.38 -7.91
N ARG A 88 -21.48 -11.19 -7.37
CA ARG A 88 -22.89 -10.85 -7.12
C ARG A 88 -23.26 -11.18 -5.68
N ARG A 89 -24.18 -10.42 -5.13
CA ARG A 89 -24.80 -10.70 -3.83
C ARG A 89 -26.08 -11.47 -4.05
N GLU A 90 -26.25 -12.58 -3.32
CA GLU A 90 -27.46 -13.40 -3.39
C GLU A 90 -27.83 -13.90 -2.01
N ALA A 91 -29.11 -14.31 -1.85
CA ALA A 91 -29.54 -14.97 -0.63
C ALA A 91 -28.82 -16.32 -0.47
N ASP A 92 -28.36 -16.61 0.74
CA ASP A 92 -27.76 -17.89 1.05
C ASP A 92 -28.80 -19.03 0.85
N PRO A 93 -28.52 -20.04 0.03
CA PRO A 93 -29.44 -21.16 -0.16
C PRO A 93 -29.81 -21.90 1.13
N ALA A 94 -28.88 -21.94 2.09
CA ALA A 94 -29.08 -22.59 3.39
C ALA A 94 -29.84 -21.71 4.40
N ASP A 95 -29.71 -20.38 4.33
CA ASP A 95 -30.42 -19.42 5.17
C ASP A 95 -30.73 -18.13 4.42
N ARG A 96 -31.95 -18.03 3.91
CA ARG A 96 -32.42 -16.87 3.10
C ARG A 96 -32.36 -15.51 3.83
N ARG A 97 -32.11 -15.49 5.15
CA ARG A 97 -31.91 -14.25 5.90
C ARG A 97 -30.49 -13.72 5.75
N ARG A 98 -29.59 -14.53 5.22
CA ARG A 98 -28.17 -14.18 5.01
C ARG A 98 -27.94 -13.85 3.54
N VAL A 99 -27.08 -12.86 3.31
CA VAL A 99 -26.61 -12.47 1.99
C VAL A 99 -25.15 -12.90 1.86
N VAL A 100 -24.85 -13.66 0.82
CA VAL A 100 -23.49 -14.11 0.48
C VAL A 100 -23.00 -13.45 -0.81
N ALA A 101 -21.73 -13.20 -0.87
CA ALA A 101 -21.03 -12.82 -2.08
C ALA A 101 -20.58 -14.08 -2.82
N ARG A 102 -20.87 -14.15 -4.12
CA ARG A 102 -20.49 -15.24 -5.00
C ARG A 102 -19.78 -14.70 -6.23
N LEU A 103 -18.75 -15.41 -6.71
CA LEU A 103 -18.10 -15.10 -7.97
C LEU A 103 -19.01 -15.31 -9.16
N VAL A 104 -18.90 -14.44 -10.15
CA VAL A 104 -19.59 -14.54 -11.43
C VAL A 104 -18.66 -15.26 -12.43
N PRO A 105 -19.03 -16.45 -12.94
CA PRO A 105 -18.14 -17.26 -13.78
C PRO A 105 -17.58 -16.52 -14.99
N GLU A 106 -18.41 -15.73 -15.66
CA GLU A 106 -18.04 -14.96 -16.86
C GLU A 106 -17.02 -13.85 -16.52
N GLY A 107 -17.16 -13.22 -15.35
CA GLY A 107 -16.20 -12.23 -14.86
C GLY A 107 -14.84 -12.83 -14.55
N MET A 108 -14.82 -14.08 -14.08
CA MET A 108 -13.61 -14.79 -13.69
C MET A 108 -12.70 -15.19 -14.85
N GLU A 109 -13.20 -15.22 -16.08
CA GLU A 109 -12.37 -15.56 -17.26
C GLU A 109 -11.18 -14.61 -17.41
N ARG A 110 -11.40 -13.32 -17.23
CA ARG A 110 -10.32 -12.31 -17.28
C ARG A 110 -9.29 -12.50 -16.16
N VAL A 111 -9.74 -12.88 -14.97
CA VAL A 111 -8.87 -13.15 -13.83
C VAL A 111 -8.04 -14.41 -14.12
N ARG A 112 -8.67 -15.51 -14.57
CA ARG A 112 -7.97 -16.75 -14.93
C ARG A 112 -6.96 -16.52 -16.06
N ALA A 113 -7.30 -15.75 -17.08
CA ALA A 113 -6.38 -15.39 -18.15
C ALA A 113 -5.16 -14.59 -17.65
N ALA A 114 -5.34 -13.76 -16.63
CA ALA A 114 -4.22 -13.02 -16.03
C ALA A 114 -3.25 -13.94 -15.25
N TYR A 115 -3.74 -15.03 -14.66
CA TYR A 115 -2.93 -16.04 -13.95
C TYR A 115 -2.41 -17.16 -14.85
N ALA A 116 -2.85 -17.27 -16.10
CA ALA A 116 -2.60 -18.43 -16.97
C ALA A 116 -1.10 -18.76 -17.12
N ALA A 117 -0.23 -17.75 -17.30
CA ALA A 117 1.20 -17.97 -17.49
C ALA A 117 1.86 -18.60 -16.25
N VAL A 118 1.50 -18.12 -15.05
CA VAL A 118 2.01 -18.71 -13.80
C VAL A 118 1.40 -20.08 -13.57
N GLY A 119 0.09 -20.25 -13.86
CA GLY A 119 -0.58 -21.53 -13.74
C GLY A 119 0.10 -22.61 -14.61
N ALA A 120 0.41 -22.32 -15.86
CA ALA A 120 1.13 -23.24 -16.76
C ALA A 120 2.50 -23.62 -16.20
N GLY A 121 3.32 -22.64 -15.79
CA GLY A 121 4.64 -22.91 -15.21
C GLY A 121 4.60 -23.72 -13.90
N VAL A 122 3.56 -23.53 -13.09
CA VAL A 122 3.34 -24.33 -11.88
C VAL A 122 2.88 -25.74 -12.20
N GLN A 123 2.03 -25.93 -13.22
CA GLN A 123 1.64 -27.27 -13.68
C GLN A 123 2.84 -28.07 -14.22
N ASP A 124 3.70 -27.43 -15.02
CA ASP A 124 4.94 -28.05 -15.51
C ASP A 124 5.86 -28.46 -14.35
N LEU A 125 5.94 -27.63 -13.30
CA LEU A 125 6.69 -27.97 -12.10
C LEU A 125 6.10 -29.19 -11.39
N TYR A 126 4.78 -29.25 -11.24
CA TYR A 126 4.11 -30.37 -10.55
C TYR A 126 4.21 -31.68 -11.34
N ALA A 127 4.25 -31.62 -12.65
CA ALA A 127 4.47 -32.80 -13.50
C ALA A 127 5.82 -33.49 -13.28
N ALA A 128 6.77 -32.81 -12.67
CA ALA A 128 8.09 -33.37 -12.32
C ALA A 128 8.09 -34.17 -10.99
N PHE A 129 7.00 -34.17 -10.24
CA PHE A 129 6.87 -34.88 -8.95
C PHE A 129 6.00 -36.13 -9.09
N ASP A 130 6.38 -37.18 -8.38
CA ASP A 130 5.52 -38.35 -8.22
C ASP A 130 4.39 -38.09 -7.18
N ASP A 131 3.43 -39.02 -7.11
CA ASP A 131 2.25 -38.87 -6.25
C ASP A 131 2.61 -38.79 -4.77
N GLN A 132 3.66 -39.45 -4.31
CA GLN A 132 4.12 -39.38 -2.91
C GLN A 132 4.72 -38.00 -2.60
N GLN A 133 5.48 -37.45 -3.52
CA GLN A 133 6.05 -36.11 -3.42
C GLN A 133 4.95 -35.07 -3.45
N LEU A 134 3.96 -35.21 -4.34
CA LEU A 134 2.80 -34.33 -4.39
C LEU A 134 1.99 -34.37 -3.09
N ALA A 135 1.74 -35.56 -2.53
CA ALA A 135 1.04 -35.72 -1.26
C ALA A 135 1.79 -35.01 -0.11
N LEU A 136 3.11 -35.12 -0.08
CA LEU A 136 3.94 -34.40 0.91
C LEU A 136 3.85 -32.87 0.74
N LEU A 137 3.85 -32.39 -0.51
CA LEU A 137 3.72 -30.96 -0.80
C LEU A 137 2.34 -30.43 -0.40
N VAL A 138 1.27 -31.19 -0.62
CA VAL A 138 -0.09 -30.85 -0.19
C VAL A 138 -0.14 -30.77 1.33
N GLU A 139 0.33 -31.81 2.06
CA GLU A 139 0.36 -31.81 3.50
C GLU A 139 1.16 -30.63 4.08
N TYR A 140 2.31 -30.33 3.49
CA TYR A 140 3.12 -29.19 3.89
C TYR A 140 2.38 -27.86 3.69
N ALA A 141 1.76 -27.67 2.52
CA ALA A 141 1.06 -26.42 2.17
C ALA A 141 -0.15 -26.19 3.08
N GLU A 142 -0.96 -27.23 3.33
CA GLU A 142 -2.14 -27.17 4.20
C GLU A 142 -1.76 -26.86 5.65
N ARG A 143 -0.78 -27.58 6.21
CA ARG A 143 -0.30 -27.33 7.58
C ARG A 143 0.34 -25.94 7.72
N SER A 144 1.10 -25.51 6.72
CA SER A 144 1.72 -24.18 6.70
C SER A 144 0.66 -23.08 6.65
N ALA A 145 -0.38 -23.25 5.83
CA ALA A 145 -1.51 -22.33 5.75
C ALA A 145 -2.27 -22.25 7.08
N GLU A 146 -2.54 -23.40 7.73
CA GLU A 146 -3.23 -23.45 9.02
C GLU A 146 -2.42 -22.78 10.13
N ILE A 147 -1.10 -23.06 10.21
CA ILE A 147 -0.21 -22.39 11.18
C ILE A 147 -0.24 -20.87 10.96
N THR A 148 -0.13 -20.43 9.70
CA THR A 148 -0.14 -19.01 9.36
C THR A 148 -1.48 -18.37 9.71
N ARG A 149 -2.59 -19.02 9.40
CA ARG A 149 -3.95 -18.58 9.74
C ARG A 149 -4.12 -18.42 11.26
N ARG A 150 -3.75 -19.45 12.03
CA ARG A 150 -3.84 -19.46 13.50
C ARG A 150 -2.99 -18.34 14.11
N ILE A 151 -1.71 -18.27 13.77
CA ILE A 151 -0.81 -17.24 14.30
C ILE A 151 -1.28 -15.83 13.91
N THR A 152 -1.79 -15.64 12.69
CA THR A 152 -2.39 -14.37 12.26
C THR A 152 -3.60 -14.03 13.12
N GLY A 153 -4.45 -15.00 13.44
CA GLY A 153 -5.57 -14.85 14.38
C GLY A 153 -5.10 -14.47 15.80
N GLU A 154 -4.10 -15.16 16.31
CA GLU A 154 -3.49 -14.87 17.63
C GLU A 154 -2.87 -13.46 17.67
N LEU A 155 -2.12 -13.08 16.62
CA LEU A 155 -1.56 -11.75 16.50
C LEU A 155 -2.65 -10.67 16.43
N ARG A 156 -3.77 -10.96 15.75
CA ARG A 156 -4.93 -10.06 15.70
C ARG A 156 -5.63 -9.98 17.07
N SER A 157 -5.81 -11.11 17.76
CA SER A 157 -6.44 -11.18 19.08
C SER A 157 -5.55 -10.61 20.19
N ALA A 158 -4.24 -10.91 20.18
CA ALA A 158 -3.28 -10.33 21.13
C ALA A 158 -3.15 -8.80 20.93
N ALA A 159 -3.41 -8.36 19.71
CA ALA A 159 -3.55 -6.97 19.39
C ALA A 159 -4.95 -6.42 19.76
N GLY A 160 -5.93 -7.26 20.02
CA GLY A 160 -7.30 -6.97 20.50
C GLY A 160 -7.46 -7.13 22.01
N GLY A 161 -6.45 -7.67 22.73
CA GLY A 161 -6.46 -7.77 24.19
C GLY A 161 -6.35 -6.39 24.83
N SER A 162 -7.44 -5.96 25.49
CA SER A 162 -7.57 -4.81 26.40
C SER A 162 -7.01 -3.48 25.89
N GLY A 163 -7.31 -3.10 24.67
CA GLY A 163 -7.39 -1.71 24.31
C GLY A 163 -8.86 -1.33 24.34
N GLU A 164 -9.29 -0.56 25.33
CA GLU A 164 -10.43 0.33 25.18
C GLU A 164 -10.39 0.88 23.77
N GLU A 165 -11.53 0.91 23.06
CA GLU A 165 -11.68 1.75 21.87
C GLU A 165 -11.30 3.15 22.32
N VAL A 166 -10.06 3.53 22.06
CA VAL A 166 -9.63 4.91 22.21
C VAL A 166 -10.22 5.62 20.98
N GLU A 167 -11.51 5.93 21.04
CA GLU A 167 -12.05 7.10 20.38
C GLU A 167 -11.38 8.31 21.02
N GLY A 168 -10.11 8.52 20.68
CA GLY A 168 -9.28 9.56 21.28
C GLY A 168 -8.29 10.08 20.26
N GLU A 169 -8.13 11.36 20.30
CA GLU A 169 -7.09 12.08 19.60
C GLU A 169 -5.73 11.70 20.21
N LEU A 170 -4.84 11.13 19.38
CA LEU A 170 -3.48 10.76 19.78
C LEU A 170 -2.56 11.94 19.51
N SER A 171 -1.90 12.46 20.54
CA SER A 171 -0.99 13.58 20.41
C SER A 171 0.28 13.41 21.26
N ALA A 172 1.26 14.26 21.02
CA ALA A 172 2.41 14.44 21.91
C ALA A 172 2.79 15.93 21.93
N PRO A 173 3.21 16.48 23.08
CA PRO A 173 3.56 17.87 23.16
C PRO A 173 4.75 18.22 22.27
N LEU A 174 4.78 19.43 21.71
CA LEU A 174 5.89 19.93 20.91
C LEU A 174 7.21 19.95 21.71
N GLY A 175 7.15 20.34 22.97
CA GLY A 175 8.33 20.44 23.83
C GLY A 175 9.41 21.33 23.20
N GLY A 176 10.67 20.88 23.27
CA GLY A 176 11.82 21.58 22.66
C GLY A 176 12.17 21.13 21.25
N VAL A 177 11.25 20.51 20.52
CA VAL A 177 11.47 20.02 19.14
C VAL A 177 11.49 21.20 18.18
N THR A 178 12.58 21.36 17.43
CA THR A 178 12.77 22.44 16.45
C THR A 178 12.64 21.97 15.00
N ALA A 179 12.63 20.67 14.76
CA ALA A 179 12.39 20.05 13.46
C ALA A 179 11.73 18.68 13.63
N GLY A 180 10.72 18.38 12.84
CA GLY A 180 9.96 17.13 12.88
C GLY A 180 10.30 16.18 11.74
N ARG A 181 10.17 14.89 11.99
CA ARG A 181 10.14 13.84 10.96
C ARG A 181 8.89 13.00 11.16
N LEU A 182 8.11 12.83 10.11
CA LEU A 182 6.98 11.90 10.11
C LEU A 182 7.35 10.66 9.29
N GLU A 183 7.33 9.51 9.93
CA GLU A 183 7.51 8.21 9.28
C GLU A 183 6.18 7.43 9.34
N VAL A 184 5.63 7.12 8.17
CA VAL A 184 4.40 6.33 8.06
C VAL A 184 4.75 4.98 7.47
N ASN A 185 4.71 3.94 8.29
CA ASN A 185 4.90 2.56 7.87
C ASN A 185 3.53 1.87 7.87
N ALA A 186 2.81 1.98 6.74
CA ALA A 186 1.41 1.58 6.72
C ALA A 186 0.92 1.11 5.36
N SER A 187 -0.10 0.22 5.42
CA SER A 187 -1.08 0.07 4.35
C SER A 187 -2.42 0.57 4.88
N VAL A 188 -2.84 1.76 4.45
CA VAL A 188 -4.12 2.39 4.85
C VAL A 188 -4.98 2.66 3.61
N SER A 189 -6.30 2.61 3.77
CA SER A 189 -7.19 2.92 2.65
C SER A 189 -7.17 4.41 2.31
N ARG A 190 -7.16 5.28 3.31
CA ARG A 190 -7.05 6.73 3.13
C ARG A 190 -6.23 7.37 4.25
N LEU A 191 -5.22 8.15 3.88
CA LEU A 191 -4.41 8.94 4.80
C LEU A 191 -4.51 10.42 4.43
N ARG A 192 -4.85 11.25 5.41
CA ARG A 192 -4.80 12.70 5.30
C ARG A 192 -3.73 13.25 6.22
N ILE A 193 -2.84 14.06 5.69
CA ILE A 193 -1.83 14.77 6.47
C ILE A 193 -2.04 16.25 6.21
N GLY A 194 -2.20 17.02 7.28
CA GLY A 194 -2.31 18.48 7.27
C GLY A 194 -1.40 19.10 8.30
N SER A 195 -1.51 20.41 8.50
CA SER A 195 -0.74 21.15 9.48
C SER A 195 -1.56 22.23 10.17
N ASP A 196 -1.16 22.55 11.41
CA ASP A 196 -1.70 23.64 12.21
C ASP A 196 -0.54 24.30 12.95
N ALA A 197 -0.31 25.59 12.72
CA ALA A 197 0.79 26.33 13.33
C ALA A 197 0.50 26.81 14.76
N GLU A 198 -0.77 26.84 15.16
CA GLU A 198 -1.20 27.29 16.49
C GLU A 198 -1.31 26.14 17.51
N MET A 199 -1.17 24.91 17.04
CA MET A 199 -1.27 23.72 17.86
C MET A 199 -0.11 23.61 18.87
N PRO A 200 -0.36 23.35 20.18
CA PRO A 200 0.70 23.19 21.17
C PRO A 200 1.43 21.84 21.06
N ASP A 201 0.81 20.88 20.38
CA ASP A 201 1.33 19.54 20.22
C ASP A 201 2.30 19.45 19.03
N LEU A 202 3.23 18.49 19.08
CA LEU A 202 4.09 18.15 17.94
C LEU A 202 3.28 17.60 16.77
N TYR A 203 2.33 16.75 17.08
CA TYR A 203 1.35 16.21 16.13
C TYR A 203 0.05 15.88 16.85
N ARG A 204 -1.00 15.73 16.08
CA ARG A 204 -2.32 15.27 16.49
C ARG A 204 -2.84 14.29 15.46
N ALA A 205 -3.31 13.12 15.88
CA ALA A 205 -3.74 12.08 14.96
C ALA A 205 -5.04 11.41 15.40
N THR A 206 -5.92 11.17 14.43
CA THR A 206 -7.17 10.44 14.61
C THR A 206 -7.27 9.34 13.57
N PHE A 207 -7.81 8.19 13.97
CA PHE A 207 -7.95 7.04 13.10
C PHE A 207 -9.32 6.40 13.29
N ASP A 208 -9.98 6.10 12.15
CA ASP A 208 -11.21 5.30 12.18
C ASP A 208 -10.79 3.82 12.31
N GLY A 209 -11.19 3.16 13.38
CA GLY A 209 -10.82 1.78 13.69
C GLY A 209 -9.53 1.69 14.51
N ARG A 210 -8.78 0.59 14.34
CA ARG A 210 -7.61 0.34 15.16
C ARG A 210 -6.48 1.36 14.92
N PRO A 211 -6.04 2.10 15.95
CA PRO A 211 -4.97 3.08 15.80
C PRO A 211 -3.61 2.39 15.52
N PRO A 212 -2.70 3.07 14.79
CA PRO A 212 -1.33 2.59 14.64
C PRO A 212 -0.59 2.60 15.98
N ARG A 213 0.49 1.85 16.06
CA ARG A 213 1.49 2.09 17.11
C ARG A 213 2.21 3.38 16.78
N ILE A 214 2.13 4.36 17.68
CA ILE A 214 2.83 5.62 17.54
C ILE A 214 4.02 5.62 18.48
N ARG A 215 5.19 5.92 17.95
CA ARG A 215 6.41 6.15 18.72
C ARG A 215 6.94 7.54 18.42
N VAL A 216 7.22 8.30 19.44
CA VAL A 216 7.86 9.62 19.31
C VAL A 216 9.25 9.56 19.92
N THR A 217 10.26 9.92 19.14
CA THR A 217 11.65 9.92 19.59
C THR A 217 12.40 11.09 18.96
N ARG A 218 12.83 12.05 19.77
CA ARG A 218 13.63 13.21 19.32
C ARG A 218 13.02 13.92 18.09
N GLY A 219 11.71 14.23 18.12
CA GLY A 219 11.02 14.88 17.00
C GLY A 219 10.62 13.97 15.83
N THR A 220 11.00 12.70 15.86
CA THR A 220 10.52 11.70 14.89
C THR A 220 9.24 11.06 15.40
N VAL A 221 8.17 11.19 14.63
CA VAL A 221 6.85 10.55 14.84
C VAL A 221 6.74 9.38 13.89
N SER A 222 6.85 8.16 14.41
CA SER A 222 6.75 6.93 13.61
C SER A 222 5.38 6.28 13.81
N LEU A 223 4.57 6.23 12.75
CA LEU A 223 3.28 5.56 12.70
C LEU A 223 3.48 4.16 12.10
N THR A 224 3.27 3.12 12.90
CA THR A 224 3.39 1.73 12.43
C THR A 224 2.05 1.04 12.60
N PHE A 225 1.44 0.66 11.49
CA PHE A 225 0.21 -0.12 11.50
C PHE A 225 0.58 -1.61 11.61
N PRO A 226 0.04 -2.33 12.60
CA PRO A 226 0.33 -3.74 12.76
C PRO A 226 -0.29 -4.55 11.63
N GLY A 227 0.53 -5.28 10.87
CA GLY A 227 0.13 -6.28 9.89
C GLY A 227 0.26 -5.86 8.44
N PHE A 228 1.08 -6.61 7.69
CA PHE A 228 1.32 -6.45 6.25
C PHE A 228 0.08 -6.75 5.37
N LEU A 229 -0.98 -7.35 5.94
CA LEU A 229 -2.20 -7.79 5.27
C LEU A 229 -3.45 -6.95 5.59
N HIS A 230 -3.31 -5.86 6.33
CA HIS A 230 -4.43 -4.99 6.65
C HIS A 230 -4.62 -3.86 5.60
N ALA A 231 -4.69 -4.24 4.34
CA ALA A 231 -5.16 -3.35 3.28
C ALA A 231 -6.67 -3.12 3.48
N GLY A 232 -7.02 -2.14 4.29
CA GLY A 232 -8.41 -1.81 4.58
C GLY A 232 -8.62 -1.19 5.96
N ALA A 233 -7.57 -1.11 6.77
CA ALA A 233 -7.63 -0.41 8.03
C ALA A 233 -7.85 1.09 7.77
N GLY A 234 -9.03 1.54 8.03
CA GLY A 234 -9.46 2.87 8.38
C GLY A 234 -8.98 4.07 7.56
N ARG A 235 -9.60 5.19 7.89
CA ARG A 235 -9.14 6.52 7.49
C ARG A 235 -8.25 7.04 8.60
N GLY A 236 -7.09 7.60 8.25
CA GLY A 236 -6.22 8.28 9.19
C GLY A 236 -6.14 9.76 8.86
N ARG A 237 -6.20 10.60 9.89
CA ARG A 237 -5.87 12.02 9.79
C ARG A 237 -4.72 12.31 10.74
N VAL A 238 -3.68 12.97 10.24
CA VAL A 238 -2.53 13.44 11.01
C VAL A 238 -2.39 14.93 10.78
N ILE A 239 -2.35 15.69 11.84
CA ILE A 239 -2.08 17.13 11.82
C ILE A 239 -0.70 17.35 12.43
N LEU A 240 0.18 17.97 11.69
CA LEU A 240 1.54 18.30 12.10
C LEU A 240 1.61 19.72 12.66
N ASN A 241 2.50 19.95 13.59
CA ASN A 241 2.76 21.31 14.05
C ASN A 241 3.39 22.13 12.93
N GLY A 242 2.68 23.15 12.46
CA GLY A 242 3.10 23.99 11.34
C GLY A 242 4.19 25.01 11.69
N SER A 243 4.51 25.20 12.96
CA SER A 243 5.52 26.16 13.42
C SER A 243 6.97 25.68 13.24
N ILE A 244 7.17 24.38 12.97
CA ILE A 244 8.49 23.77 12.75
C ILE A 244 8.59 23.13 11.37
N PRO A 245 9.79 23.00 10.79
CA PRO A 245 9.99 22.29 9.52
C PRO A 245 9.86 20.76 9.69
N TRP A 246 9.38 20.10 8.62
CA TRP A 246 9.13 18.66 8.61
C TRP A 246 9.77 17.94 7.42
N ALA A 247 10.30 16.74 7.69
CA ALA A 247 10.61 15.73 6.68
C ALA A 247 9.54 14.63 6.74
N LEU A 248 9.00 14.22 5.60
CA LEU A 248 7.99 13.17 5.50
C LEU A 248 8.56 11.94 4.79
N GLU A 249 8.43 10.79 5.41
CA GLU A 249 8.79 9.50 4.84
C GLU A 249 7.61 8.54 4.93
N ILE A 250 7.02 8.21 3.78
CA ILE A 250 5.85 7.35 3.68
C ILE A 250 6.28 6.03 3.03
N ARG A 251 6.30 4.96 3.85
CA ARG A 251 6.63 3.60 3.44
C ARG A 251 5.37 2.73 3.53
N GLY A 252 5.01 2.06 2.46
CA GLY A 252 3.84 1.20 2.40
C GLY A 252 2.79 1.64 1.39
N GLY A 253 1.70 0.87 1.26
CA GLY A 253 0.64 1.12 0.31
C GLY A 253 -0.47 2.00 0.90
N ALA A 254 -0.96 2.97 0.11
CA ALA A 254 -2.22 3.64 0.42
C ALA A 254 -3.08 3.72 -0.83
N ALA A 255 -4.40 3.46 -0.69
CA ALA A 255 -5.29 3.65 -1.83
C ALA A 255 -5.41 5.14 -2.17
N GLU A 256 -5.59 6.00 -1.16
CA GLU A 256 -5.68 7.45 -1.33
C GLU A 256 -4.83 8.17 -0.27
N MET A 257 -4.00 9.12 -0.70
CA MET A 257 -3.26 10.04 0.16
C MET A 257 -3.59 11.48 -0.20
N ASP A 258 -3.95 12.27 0.80
CA ASP A 258 -4.22 13.71 0.69
C ASP A 258 -3.24 14.42 1.64
N LEU A 259 -2.23 15.07 1.08
CA LEU A 259 -1.15 15.73 1.79
C LEU A 259 -1.32 17.24 1.64
N ASP A 260 -1.96 17.89 2.60
CA ASP A 260 -2.06 19.35 2.63
C ASP A 260 -0.91 19.94 3.45
N LEU A 261 0.18 20.19 2.75
CA LEU A 261 1.43 20.74 3.29
C LEU A 261 1.59 22.23 2.96
N SER A 262 0.51 22.90 2.60
CA SER A 262 0.53 24.32 2.17
C SER A 262 0.95 25.29 3.28
N ASN A 263 0.73 24.94 4.55
CA ASN A 263 0.99 25.78 5.71
C ASN A 263 2.09 25.25 6.64
N VAL A 264 2.99 24.44 6.11
CA VAL A 264 4.13 23.91 6.87
C VAL A 264 5.39 23.90 6.03
N THR A 265 6.52 24.25 6.62
CA THR A 265 7.82 24.17 5.94
C THR A 265 8.23 22.71 5.77
N ILE A 266 8.40 22.27 4.52
CA ILE A 266 8.83 20.92 4.20
C ILE A 266 10.31 20.94 3.80
N THR A 267 11.08 20.02 4.37
CA THR A 267 12.50 19.84 4.04
C THR A 267 12.73 18.67 3.08
N GLU A 268 11.87 17.66 3.12
CA GLU A 268 11.93 16.49 2.24
C GLU A 268 10.58 15.75 2.25
N VAL A 269 10.20 15.17 1.09
CA VAL A 269 9.11 14.19 1.02
C VAL A 269 9.63 12.97 0.27
N THR A 270 9.60 11.81 0.91
CA THR A 270 9.92 10.53 0.29
C THR A 270 8.72 9.58 0.39
N MET A 271 8.28 9.06 -0.75
CA MET A 271 7.24 8.05 -0.86
C MET A 271 7.83 6.76 -1.42
N SER A 272 7.87 5.70 -0.58
CA SER A 272 8.38 4.37 -0.94
C SER A 272 7.27 3.36 -0.75
N GLY A 273 6.55 3.01 -1.81
CA GLY A 273 5.44 2.07 -1.73
C GLY A 273 4.42 2.29 -2.83
N GLY A 274 3.42 1.41 -2.90
CA GLY A 274 2.35 1.51 -3.89
C GLY A 274 1.29 2.54 -3.46
N ALA A 275 0.94 3.48 -4.35
CA ALA A 275 -0.19 4.37 -4.13
C ALA A 275 -1.10 4.43 -5.36
N SER A 276 -2.43 4.32 -5.16
CA SER A 276 -3.36 4.45 -6.28
C SER A 276 -3.62 5.92 -6.61
N ARG A 277 -3.75 6.77 -5.60
CA ARG A 277 -3.96 8.21 -5.76
C ARG A 277 -3.22 8.99 -4.68
N VAL A 278 -2.43 9.97 -5.10
CA VAL A 278 -1.78 10.95 -4.22
C VAL A 278 -2.17 12.34 -4.69
N ASP A 279 -2.67 13.17 -3.78
CA ASP A 279 -2.87 14.60 -3.95
C ASP A 279 -1.99 15.32 -2.93
N CYS A 280 -1.06 16.15 -3.37
CA CYS A 280 -0.07 16.79 -2.51
C CYS A 280 -0.02 18.30 -2.80
N ARG A 281 -0.39 19.11 -1.82
CA ARG A 281 -0.27 20.57 -1.84
C ARG A 281 0.95 20.98 -1.03
N LEU A 282 1.83 21.72 -1.65
CA LEU A 282 3.11 22.13 -1.08
C LEU A 282 3.10 23.62 -0.70
N SER A 283 3.84 23.96 0.35
CA SER A 283 4.15 25.34 0.76
C SER A 283 5.22 25.97 -0.14
N ARG A 284 5.66 27.19 0.15
CA ARG A 284 6.89 27.74 -0.44
C ARG A 284 8.10 27.02 0.16
N PRO A 285 9.01 26.48 -0.68
CA PRO A 285 10.21 25.81 -0.19
C PRO A 285 11.22 26.83 0.36
N VAL A 286 12.10 26.34 1.19
CA VAL A 286 13.32 27.04 1.62
C VAL A 286 14.50 26.26 1.05
N GLY A 287 15.22 26.86 0.10
CA GLY A 287 16.27 26.18 -0.66
C GLY A 287 15.74 25.15 -1.67
N THR A 288 16.52 24.16 -2.00
CA THR A 288 16.11 23.05 -2.87
C THR A 288 15.52 21.91 -2.05
N VAL A 289 14.21 21.68 -2.18
CA VAL A 289 13.48 20.63 -1.44
C VAL A 289 13.30 19.39 -2.31
N PRO A 290 13.85 18.25 -1.93
CA PRO A 290 13.70 17.00 -2.66
C PRO A 290 12.34 16.34 -2.40
N LEU A 291 11.70 15.91 -3.49
CA LEU A 291 10.51 15.07 -3.51
C LEU A 291 10.88 13.77 -4.20
N ARG A 292 10.82 12.63 -3.52
CA ARG A 292 11.23 11.32 -4.07
C ARG A 292 10.07 10.35 -4.11
N ILE A 293 9.87 9.73 -5.27
CA ILE A 293 8.87 8.68 -5.48
C ILE A 293 9.61 7.41 -5.90
N ARG A 294 9.71 6.43 -4.98
CA ARG A 294 10.45 5.18 -5.15
C ARG A 294 9.57 3.96 -5.40
N GLY A 295 8.27 4.12 -5.33
CA GLY A 295 7.30 3.03 -5.49
C GLY A 295 6.47 3.14 -6.75
N GLY A 296 5.64 2.12 -7.00
CA GLY A 296 4.63 2.15 -8.05
C GLY A 296 3.48 3.10 -7.69
N ALA A 297 3.13 4.04 -8.57
CA ALA A 297 1.98 4.91 -8.33
C ALA A 297 1.12 5.07 -9.59
N SER A 298 -0.21 4.99 -9.42
CA SER A 298 -1.11 5.10 -10.55
C SER A 298 -1.40 6.56 -10.92
N ARG A 299 -1.67 7.41 -9.92
CA ARG A 299 -1.97 8.83 -10.14
C ARG A 299 -1.39 9.68 -9.03
N ILE A 300 -0.52 10.62 -9.39
CA ILE A 300 0.06 11.60 -8.47
C ILE A 300 -0.24 12.98 -9.00
N SER A 301 -0.80 13.84 -8.14
CA SER A 301 -1.01 15.26 -8.38
C SER A 301 -0.20 16.03 -7.33
N ILE A 302 0.68 16.93 -7.78
CA ILE A 302 1.49 17.79 -6.92
C ILE A 302 1.16 19.23 -7.27
N HIS A 303 0.68 19.97 -6.29
CA HIS A 303 0.32 21.37 -6.40
C HIS A 303 1.33 22.21 -5.63
N ARG A 304 2.00 23.13 -6.31
CA ARG A 304 2.99 24.03 -5.74
C ARG A 304 2.53 25.48 -5.85
N PRO A 305 3.01 26.39 -5.01
CA PRO A 305 2.67 27.81 -5.12
C PRO A 305 3.11 28.41 -6.46
N ILE A 306 2.32 29.34 -6.97
CA ILE A 306 2.65 30.11 -8.17
C ILE A 306 4.02 30.80 -7.98
N GLY A 307 4.86 30.73 -9.03
CA GLY A 307 6.19 31.32 -9.04
C GLY A 307 7.28 30.45 -8.40
N VAL A 308 6.95 29.31 -7.81
CA VAL A 308 7.94 28.35 -7.30
C VAL A 308 8.35 27.38 -8.42
N PRO A 309 9.63 27.35 -8.85
CA PRO A 309 10.07 26.44 -9.89
C PRO A 309 10.19 24.99 -9.41
N VAL A 310 10.05 24.05 -10.36
CA VAL A 310 10.24 22.63 -10.12
C VAL A 310 10.98 21.96 -11.29
N ARG A 311 11.83 20.99 -10.98
CA ARG A 311 12.41 20.07 -11.95
C ARG A 311 11.92 18.65 -11.66
N VAL A 312 11.49 17.96 -12.70
CA VAL A 312 11.07 16.56 -12.66
C VAL A 312 12.11 15.72 -13.36
N ARG A 313 12.69 14.76 -12.66
CA ARG A 313 13.65 13.79 -13.19
C ARG A 313 13.02 12.40 -13.12
N VAL A 314 12.98 11.70 -14.23
CA VAL A 314 12.40 10.36 -14.33
C VAL A 314 13.53 9.35 -14.50
N ALA A 315 13.78 8.54 -13.49
CA ALA A 315 14.74 7.43 -13.53
C ALA A 315 14.07 6.08 -13.86
N GLY A 316 12.77 5.93 -13.52
CA GLY A 316 11.94 4.78 -13.88
C GLY A 316 11.07 5.01 -15.12
N GLY A 317 10.05 4.17 -15.32
CA GLY A 317 9.08 4.33 -16.41
C GLY A 317 7.91 5.25 -16.00
N LEU A 318 7.53 6.18 -16.87
CA LEU A 318 6.37 7.07 -16.65
C LEU A 318 5.51 7.13 -17.91
N SER A 319 4.25 6.69 -17.81
CA SER A 319 3.35 6.66 -18.98
C SER A 319 2.83 8.05 -19.36
N ARG A 320 2.63 8.94 -18.39
CA ARG A 320 2.12 10.31 -18.66
C ARG A 320 2.64 11.30 -17.64
N LEU A 321 3.39 12.30 -18.13
CA LEU A 321 3.83 13.46 -17.34
C LEU A 321 3.09 14.71 -17.83
N SER A 322 2.64 15.54 -16.89
CA SER A 322 2.15 16.88 -17.13
C SER A 322 2.85 17.84 -16.17
N LEU A 323 3.51 18.85 -16.68
CA LEU A 323 4.15 19.90 -15.90
C LEU A 323 3.58 21.25 -16.36
N ASP A 324 2.76 21.86 -15.51
CA ASP A 324 2.00 23.08 -15.83
C ASP A 324 1.17 22.89 -17.14
N THR A 325 1.39 23.75 -18.12
CA THR A 325 0.74 23.65 -19.44
C THR A 325 1.43 22.65 -20.39
N ARG A 326 2.64 22.19 -20.06
CA ARG A 326 3.41 21.26 -20.87
C ARG A 326 2.95 19.83 -20.64
N ARG A 327 2.71 19.09 -21.72
CA ARG A 327 2.32 17.67 -21.69
C ARG A 327 3.31 16.84 -22.50
N PRO A 328 4.51 16.57 -21.97
CA PRO A 328 5.52 15.80 -22.71
C PRO A 328 5.10 14.35 -23.05
N GLY A 329 3.97 13.88 -22.52
CA GLY A 329 3.47 12.54 -22.82
C GLY A 329 4.18 11.47 -21.98
N SER A 330 4.59 10.36 -22.63
CA SER A 330 5.40 9.33 -21.98
C SER A 330 6.83 9.82 -21.79
N ALA A 331 7.36 9.63 -20.59
CA ALA A 331 8.74 9.94 -20.26
C ALA A 331 9.50 8.65 -19.96
N GLY A 332 10.48 8.33 -20.80
CA GLY A 332 11.39 7.21 -20.56
C GLY A 332 12.39 7.50 -19.44
N SER A 333 13.15 6.48 -19.05
CA SER A 333 14.25 6.63 -18.10
C SER A 333 15.26 7.67 -18.61
N GLY A 334 15.69 8.57 -17.71
CA GLY A 334 16.62 9.66 -18.01
C GLY A 334 15.95 10.97 -18.44
N ALA A 335 14.62 11.02 -18.60
CA ALA A 335 13.92 12.25 -18.96
C ALA A 335 14.01 13.30 -17.83
N VAL A 336 14.32 14.54 -18.20
CA VAL A 336 14.36 15.68 -17.29
C VAL A 336 13.48 16.80 -17.88
N VAL A 337 12.54 17.29 -17.09
CA VAL A 337 11.67 18.42 -17.47
C VAL A 337 11.67 19.42 -16.33
N ALA A 338 11.91 20.69 -16.64
CA ALA A 338 11.92 21.77 -15.65
C ALA A 338 10.94 22.89 -16.03
N SER A 339 10.37 23.54 -15.03
CA SER A 339 9.61 24.77 -15.22
C SER A 339 10.57 25.95 -15.47
N PRO A 340 10.09 27.05 -16.08
CA PRO A 340 10.90 28.24 -16.29
C PRO A 340 11.52 28.74 -14.97
N GLY A 341 12.75 29.28 -15.04
CA GLY A 341 13.45 29.87 -13.91
C GLY A 341 14.06 28.87 -12.92
N TYR A 342 13.96 27.55 -13.14
CA TYR A 342 14.47 26.55 -12.20
C TYR A 342 15.96 26.72 -11.88
N GLU A 343 16.79 26.93 -12.88
CA GLU A 343 18.26 26.96 -12.71
C GLU A 343 18.76 28.17 -11.90
N THR A 344 18.01 29.28 -11.94
CA THR A 344 18.37 30.52 -11.25
C THR A 344 17.69 30.69 -9.90
N ALA A 345 16.66 29.90 -9.61
CA ALA A 345 15.92 29.99 -8.35
C ALA A 345 16.72 29.37 -7.20
N VAL A 346 16.75 30.06 -6.07
CA VAL A 346 17.28 29.53 -4.81
C VAL A 346 16.26 28.54 -4.19
N ASP A 347 15.00 28.97 -4.15
CA ASP A 347 13.90 28.21 -3.55
C ASP A 347 13.14 27.45 -4.64
N ARG A 348 13.22 26.13 -4.62
CA ARG A 348 12.71 25.27 -5.69
C ARG A 348 12.45 23.86 -5.22
N TYR A 349 11.64 23.11 -5.98
CA TYR A 349 11.40 21.68 -5.77
C TYR A 349 12.15 20.83 -6.78
N GLU A 350 12.73 19.72 -6.32
CA GLU A 350 13.30 18.69 -7.17
C GLU A 350 12.54 17.38 -7.01
N LEU A 351 11.73 17.01 -8.01
CA LEU A 351 10.98 15.75 -8.02
C LEU A 351 11.78 14.67 -8.75
N VAL A 352 12.09 13.59 -8.06
CA VAL A 352 12.75 12.41 -8.62
C VAL A 352 11.79 11.22 -8.57
N VAL A 353 11.53 10.63 -9.75
CA VAL A 353 10.66 9.45 -9.92
C VAL A 353 11.55 8.26 -10.24
N GLU A 354 11.85 7.44 -9.22
CA GLU A 354 12.71 6.26 -9.35
C GLU A 354 11.90 4.98 -9.68
N GLY A 355 10.61 4.97 -9.30
CA GLY A 355 9.68 3.86 -9.57
C GLY A 355 8.85 4.04 -10.83
N GLY A 356 7.99 3.05 -11.14
CA GLY A 356 7.02 3.15 -12.22
C GLY A 356 5.81 4.02 -11.82
N ALA A 357 5.40 4.96 -12.67
CA ALA A 357 4.18 5.71 -12.46
C ALA A 357 3.34 5.78 -13.74
N SER A 358 2.00 5.68 -13.59
CA SER A 358 1.12 5.79 -14.75
C SER A 358 0.83 7.24 -15.12
N ARG A 359 0.61 8.11 -14.14
CA ARG A 359 0.34 9.53 -14.38
C ARG A 359 0.88 10.40 -13.26
N ILE A 360 1.69 11.39 -13.63
CA ILE A 360 2.14 12.46 -12.72
C ILE A 360 1.70 13.80 -13.31
N THR A 361 1.05 14.60 -12.49
CA THR A 361 0.68 15.98 -12.80
C THR A 361 1.35 16.88 -11.76
N VAL A 362 2.10 17.87 -12.21
CA VAL A 362 2.67 18.91 -11.37
C VAL A 362 2.19 20.25 -11.90
N ASP A 363 1.51 21.00 -11.09
CA ASP A 363 0.97 22.32 -11.48
C ASP A 363 1.23 23.40 -10.42
N ALA A 364 1.14 24.65 -10.85
CA ALA A 364 1.21 25.82 -9.98
C ALA A 364 -0.20 26.31 -9.67
N ARG A 365 -0.53 26.47 -8.40
CA ARG A 365 -1.81 26.99 -7.91
C ARG A 365 -1.60 28.04 -6.83
#